data_fba50b1a3f496947fbd2cd0bbb02f305
#
_entry.id   fba50b1a3f496947fbd2cd0bbb02f305
#
_cell.length_a   1.000
_cell.length_b   1.000
_cell.length_c   1.000
_cell.angle_alpha   90.00
_cell.angle_beta   90.00
_cell.angle_gamma   90.00
#
_symmetry.space_group_name_H-M   'P 1'
#
loop_
_entity.id
_entity.type
_entity.pdbx_description
1 polymer ?
#
loop_
_entity_poly.entity_id
_entity_poly.type
_entity_poly.pdbx_seq_one_letter_code
_entity_poly.pdbx_strand_id
1 'polypeptide(L)'
;RAGLNVVVLERRPLVGGSTVTEEVFPGFRYSVFSYVVSILRPEIIQDLDLPRHGLTLLPLASTLTPLPNGDRLFRDDDHYRTRREIARHSRRDAEAYEEYGRAMYFMAKAVKPILGLAPPDPTSLNPAELVRLARLARDLLGIGSQNLHTFIKLMTMSAADFLDEWFENEPLKATMSASGIIGTFLGPRSPGTAYVLLHHYMGEIDGVFRAWGF
;
A
#
# COMPACT_ATOMS: atom_id res chain seq x y z
N ARG A 1 19.77 -5.04 18.42
CA ARG A 1 20.98 -4.22 18.20
C ARG A 1 21.22 -3.15 19.29
N ALA A 2 20.19 -2.78 20.05
CA ALA A 2 20.31 -1.86 21.19
C ALA A 2 20.98 -2.47 22.44
N GLY A 3 21.49 -3.69 22.37
CA GLY A 3 22.10 -4.39 23.51
C GLY A 3 21.10 -4.91 24.55
N LEU A 4 19.82 -4.91 24.23
CA LEU A 4 18.78 -5.42 25.11
C LEU A 4 18.72 -6.96 25.05
N ASN A 5 18.46 -7.59 26.19
CA ASN A 5 18.11 -9.02 26.24
C ASN A 5 16.66 -9.15 25.79
N VAL A 6 16.45 -9.86 24.68
CA VAL A 6 15.11 -10.02 24.08
C VAL A 6 14.74 -11.52 24.06
N VAL A 7 13.52 -11.84 24.49
CA VAL A 7 12.91 -13.15 24.37
C VAL A 7 11.67 -13.03 23.49
N VAL A 8 11.57 -13.86 22.48
CA VAL A 8 10.39 -13.95 21.62
C VAL A 8 9.61 -15.20 22.03
N LEU A 9 8.34 -15.02 22.37
CA LEU A 9 7.44 -16.10 22.74
C LEU A 9 6.45 -16.34 21.61
N GLU A 10 6.39 -17.58 21.13
CA GLU A 10 5.44 -18.01 20.10
C GLU A 10 4.68 -19.25 20.60
N ARG A 11 3.35 -19.25 20.47
CA ARG A 11 2.49 -20.36 20.91
C ARG A 11 2.45 -21.49 19.90
N ARG A 12 2.57 -21.16 18.61
CA ARG A 12 2.56 -22.14 17.52
C ARG A 12 3.95 -22.77 17.37
N PRO A 13 4.02 -23.99 16.79
CA PRO A 13 5.31 -24.63 16.49
C PRO A 13 6.08 -23.91 15.37
N LEU A 14 5.44 -22.98 14.66
CA LEU A 14 5.99 -22.18 13.58
C LEU A 14 6.01 -20.71 13.96
N VAL A 15 7.20 -20.10 13.96
CA VAL A 15 7.38 -18.68 14.24
C VAL A 15 7.06 -17.83 13.01
N GLY A 16 6.60 -16.57 13.23
CA GLY A 16 6.37 -15.59 12.16
C GLY A 16 4.97 -14.97 12.15
N GLY A 17 4.05 -15.46 12.97
CA GLY A 17 2.70 -14.87 13.08
C GLY A 17 1.97 -14.86 11.76
N SER A 18 1.53 -13.67 11.28
CA SER A 18 0.83 -13.50 10.00
C SER A 18 1.74 -13.60 8.76
N THR A 19 3.07 -13.64 8.93
CA THR A 19 4.02 -13.72 7.81
C THR A 19 4.44 -15.14 7.46
N VAL A 20 3.82 -16.15 8.08
CA VAL A 20 4.15 -17.55 7.83
C VAL A 20 3.66 -18.01 6.46
N THR A 21 4.45 -18.89 5.83
CA THR A 21 4.07 -19.68 4.67
C THR A 21 3.70 -21.08 5.13
N GLU A 22 2.49 -21.51 4.84
CA GLU A 22 1.97 -22.81 5.26
C GLU A 22 1.62 -23.70 4.06
N GLU A 23 1.74 -25.00 4.23
CA GLU A 23 1.26 -25.97 3.26
C GLU A 23 -0.23 -26.21 3.55
N VAL A 24 -1.11 -25.55 2.76
CA VAL A 24 -2.56 -25.64 2.93
C VAL A 24 -3.13 -26.89 2.28
N PHE A 25 -2.54 -27.30 1.14
CA PHE A 25 -2.80 -28.56 0.46
C PHE A 25 -1.48 -29.26 0.15
N PRO A 26 -1.43 -30.58 0.08
CA PRO A 26 -0.20 -31.32 -0.23
C PRO A 26 0.49 -30.79 -1.49
N GLY A 27 1.73 -30.35 -1.37
CA GLY A 27 2.53 -29.77 -2.44
C GLY A 27 2.30 -28.28 -2.71
N PHE A 28 1.33 -27.63 -2.04
CA PHE A 28 1.02 -26.22 -2.25
C PHE A 28 1.25 -25.40 -0.98
N ARG A 29 2.22 -24.50 -1.05
CA ARG A 29 2.61 -23.60 0.04
C ARG A 29 2.21 -22.18 -0.29
N TYR A 30 1.54 -21.51 0.66
CA TYR A 30 1.05 -20.14 0.50
C TYR A 30 1.44 -19.29 1.71
N SER A 31 1.68 -18.01 1.47
CA SER A 31 1.57 -17.02 2.52
C SER A 31 0.08 -16.83 2.85
N VAL A 32 -0.33 -17.19 4.05
CA VAL A 32 -1.76 -17.30 4.42
C VAL A 32 -2.40 -15.91 4.59
N PHE A 33 -1.63 -14.93 5.05
CA PHE A 33 -2.12 -13.58 5.33
C PHE A 33 -1.31 -12.49 4.64
N SER A 34 0.02 -12.52 4.73
CA SER A 34 0.91 -11.50 4.20
C SER A 34 1.43 -11.89 2.82
N TYR A 35 0.68 -11.58 1.78
CA TYR A 35 1.07 -11.90 0.40
C TYR A 35 1.87 -10.78 -0.28
N VAL A 36 1.93 -9.58 0.32
CA VAL A 36 2.58 -8.39 -0.22
C VAL A 36 3.46 -7.73 0.83
N VAL A 37 4.65 -7.32 0.41
CA VAL A 37 5.56 -6.47 1.17
C VAL A 37 5.51 -5.08 0.57
N SER A 38 4.90 -4.11 1.25
CA SER A 38 4.78 -2.72 0.75
C SER A 38 5.55 -1.73 1.60
N ILE A 39 5.62 -1.95 2.90
CA ILE A 39 6.16 -0.96 3.86
C ILE A 39 7.28 -1.50 4.75
N LEU A 40 7.86 -2.65 4.41
CA LEU A 40 9.08 -3.12 5.06
C LEU A 40 10.23 -2.19 4.67
N ARG A 41 10.77 -1.51 5.67
CA ARG A 41 11.79 -0.49 5.45
C ARG A 41 13.12 -1.09 4.99
N PRO A 42 13.78 -0.51 3.97
CA PRO A 42 15.07 -0.98 3.48
C PRO A 42 16.15 -1.05 4.57
N GLU A 43 16.11 -0.11 5.54
CA GLU A 43 17.07 -0.10 6.64
C GLU A 43 16.92 -1.34 7.55
N ILE A 44 15.71 -1.86 7.72
CA ILE A 44 15.46 -3.08 8.48
C ILE A 44 16.01 -4.29 7.74
N ILE A 45 15.80 -4.34 6.42
CA ILE A 45 16.32 -5.41 5.55
C ILE A 45 17.85 -5.46 5.65
N GLN A 46 18.51 -4.29 5.53
CA GLN A 46 19.97 -4.16 5.61
C GLN A 46 20.48 -4.44 7.03
N ASP A 47 19.87 -3.82 8.03
CA ASP A 47 20.30 -3.91 9.42
C ASP A 47 20.24 -5.33 9.96
N LEU A 48 19.29 -6.14 9.53
CA LEU A 48 19.11 -7.51 9.95
C LEU A 48 19.70 -8.51 8.97
N ASP A 49 20.27 -8.02 7.84
CA ASP A 49 20.82 -8.87 6.77
C ASP A 49 19.84 -9.96 6.33
N LEU A 50 18.58 -9.56 6.11
CA LEU A 50 17.48 -10.49 5.84
C LEU A 50 17.69 -11.37 4.59
N PRO A 51 18.37 -10.90 3.51
CA PRO A 51 18.70 -11.77 2.38
C PRO A 51 19.57 -12.96 2.77
N ARG A 52 20.53 -12.78 3.69
CA ARG A 52 21.36 -13.88 4.22
C ARG A 52 20.52 -14.93 4.97
N HIS A 53 19.38 -14.52 5.50
CA HIS A 53 18.42 -15.40 6.18
C HIS A 53 17.35 -15.96 5.25
N GLY A 54 17.51 -15.78 3.94
CA GLY A 54 16.63 -16.37 2.92
C GLY A 54 15.51 -15.48 2.43
N LEU A 55 15.42 -14.21 2.88
CA LEU A 55 14.41 -13.30 2.35
C LEU A 55 14.72 -13.00 0.88
N THR A 56 13.80 -13.34 0.00
CA THR A 56 13.82 -12.97 -1.42
C THR A 56 12.58 -12.16 -1.74
N LEU A 57 12.77 -10.91 -2.17
CA LEU A 57 11.66 -10.04 -2.57
C LEU A 57 11.49 -10.11 -4.07
N LEU A 58 10.28 -10.44 -4.51
CA LEU A 58 9.93 -10.60 -5.92
C LEU A 58 8.91 -9.54 -6.32
N PRO A 59 9.05 -8.90 -7.49
CA PRO A 59 8.04 -8.00 -7.98
C PRO A 59 6.75 -8.78 -8.27
N LEU A 60 5.61 -8.26 -7.82
CA LEU A 60 4.31 -8.78 -8.23
C LEU A 60 4.05 -8.37 -9.67
N ALA A 61 4.09 -9.34 -10.57
CA ALA A 61 3.98 -9.09 -12.01
C ALA A 61 2.52 -8.82 -12.44
N SER A 62 1.55 -9.47 -11.82
CA SER A 62 0.16 -9.36 -12.28
C SER A 62 -0.86 -9.69 -11.19
N THR A 63 -2.08 -9.22 -11.41
CA THR A 63 -3.28 -9.60 -10.66
C THR A 63 -4.39 -10.04 -11.61
N LEU A 64 -5.07 -11.11 -11.26
CA LEU A 64 -6.22 -11.63 -11.97
C LEU A 64 -7.46 -11.56 -11.08
N THR A 65 -8.51 -10.96 -11.59
CA THR A 65 -9.83 -10.92 -10.94
C THR A 65 -10.84 -11.64 -11.83
N PRO A 66 -11.27 -12.86 -11.46
CA PRO A 66 -12.34 -13.53 -12.18
C PRO A 66 -13.67 -12.83 -11.94
N LEU A 67 -14.50 -12.72 -12.98
CA LEU A 67 -15.81 -12.08 -12.92
C LEU A 67 -16.93 -13.13 -12.95
N PRO A 68 -18.10 -12.87 -12.35
CA PRO A 68 -19.20 -13.82 -12.28
C PRO A 68 -19.75 -14.28 -13.65
N ASN A 69 -19.58 -13.45 -14.68
CA ASN A 69 -20.01 -13.74 -16.07
C ASN A 69 -19.02 -14.63 -16.84
N GLY A 70 -17.97 -15.14 -16.19
CA GLY A 70 -16.93 -15.95 -16.82
C GLY A 70 -15.82 -15.15 -17.51
N ASP A 71 -15.93 -13.82 -17.53
CA ASP A 71 -14.86 -12.92 -17.98
C ASP A 71 -13.87 -12.67 -16.82
N ARG A 72 -12.87 -11.86 -17.06
CA ARG A 72 -11.81 -11.52 -16.11
C ARG A 72 -11.36 -10.08 -16.28
N LEU A 73 -10.80 -9.53 -15.21
CA LEU A 73 -9.99 -8.32 -15.26
C LEU A 73 -8.55 -8.69 -14.90
N PHE A 74 -7.65 -8.47 -15.83
CA PHE A 74 -6.22 -8.74 -15.66
C PHE A 74 -5.47 -7.42 -15.58
N ARG A 75 -4.59 -7.27 -14.59
CA ARG A 75 -3.67 -6.14 -14.47
C ARG A 75 -2.24 -6.67 -14.39
N ASP A 76 -1.38 -6.08 -15.16
CA ASP A 76 0.01 -6.47 -15.39
C ASP A 76 0.94 -5.30 -15.01
N ASP A 77 2.20 -5.58 -14.78
CA ASP A 77 3.25 -4.58 -14.66
C ASP A 77 3.41 -3.74 -15.92
N ASP A 78 3.14 -4.33 -17.07
CA ASP A 78 3.09 -3.61 -18.33
C ASP A 78 1.85 -2.71 -18.35
N HIS A 79 2.13 -1.41 -18.24
CA HIS A 79 1.09 -0.38 -18.24
C HIS A 79 0.22 -0.40 -19.49
N TYR A 80 0.79 -0.70 -20.67
CA TYR A 80 0.04 -0.77 -21.92
C TYR A 80 -0.89 -1.98 -21.95
N ARG A 81 -0.47 -3.11 -21.42
CA ARG A 81 -1.32 -4.31 -21.29
C ARG A 81 -2.46 -4.05 -20.33
N THR A 82 -2.17 -3.52 -19.17
CA THR A 82 -3.19 -3.15 -18.17
C THR A 82 -4.21 -2.16 -18.74
N ARG A 83 -3.76 -1.10 -19.42
CA ARG A 83 -4.64 -0.13 -20.05
C ARG A 83 -5.54 -0.77 -21.12
N ARG A 84 -4.99 -1.65 -21.94
CA ARG A 84 -5.78 -2.39 -22.96
C ARG A 84 -6.81 -3.29 -22.33
N GLU A 85 -6.47 -3.94 -21.23
CA GLU A 85 -7.39 -4.82 -20.50
C GLU A 85 -8.53 -4.03 -19.86
N ILE A 86 -8.23 -2.91 -19.22
CA ILE A 86 -9.25 -2.00 -18.67
C ILE A 86 -10.14 -1.46 -19.79
N ALA A 87 -9.59 -1.11 -20.95
CA ALA A 87 -10.34 -0.60 -22.10
C ALA A 87 -11.36 -1.60 -22.68
N ARG A 88 -11.21 -2.90 -22.43
CA ARG A 88 -12.24 -3.90 -22.76
C ARG A 88 -13.53 -3.69 -21.97
N HIS A 89 -13.41 -3.14 -20.77
CA HIS A 89 -14.51 -2.92 -19.85
C HIS A 89 -15.01 -1.48 -19.84
N SER A 90 -14.07 -0.50 -19.86
CA SER A 90 -14.36 0.93 -19.98
C SER A 90 -13.18 1.68 -20.61
N ARG A 91 -13.42 2.36 -21.72
CA ARG A 91 -12.42 3.23 -22.36
C ARG A 91 -12.10 4.44 -21.48
N ARG A 92 -13.10 5.01 -20.83
CA ARG A 92 -12.95 6.13 -19.91
C ARG A 92 -12.02 5.76 -18.76
N ASP A 93 -12.22 4.61 -18.15
CA ASP A 93 -11.40 4.13 -17.04
C ASP A 93 -9.95 3.87 -17.48
N ALA A 94 -9.75 3.35 -18.70
CA ALA A 94 -8.42 3.13 -19.25
C ALA A 94 -7.64 4.45 -19.46
N GLU A 95 -8.34 5.54 -19.75
CA GLU A 95 -7.75 6.88 -19.86
C GLU A 95 -7.45 7.45 -18.47
N ALA A 96 -8.41 7.35 -17.54
CA ALA A 96 -8.27 7.82 -16.17
C ALA A 96 -7.20 7.05 -15.36
N TYR A 97 -6.95 5.77 -15.68
CA TYR A 97 -6.05 4.90 -14.95
C TYR A 97 -4.61 5.43 -14.87
N GLU A 98 -4.14 6.06 -15.94
CA GLU A 98 -2.79 6.64 -15.97
C GLU A 98 -2.69 7.86 -15.06
N GLU A 99 -3.69 8.72 -15.08
CA GLU A 99 -3.73 9.93 -14.24
C GLU A 99 -3.89 9.57 -12.76
N TYR A 100 -4.76 8.62 -12.47
CA TYR A 100 -4.89 8.03 -11.14
C TYR A 100 -3.55 7.47 -10.63
N GLY A 101 -2.87 6.67 -11.44
CA GLY A 101 -1.57 6.08 -11.08
C GLY A 101 -0.52 7.14 -10.77
N ARG A 102 -0.46 8.21 -11.57
CA ARG A 102 0.45 9.35 -11.30
C ARG A 102 0.10 10.07 -10.00
N ALA A 103 -1.18 10.30 -9.73
CA ALA A 103 -1.63 10.94 -8.50
C ALA A 103 -1.27 10.08 -7.27
N MET A 104 -1.52 8.78 -7.32
CA MET A 104 -1.19 7.85 -6.22
C MET A 104 0.32 7.74 -6.00
N TYR A 105 1.11 7.65 -7.07
CA TYR A 105 2.58 7.65 -6.97
C TYR A 105 3.11 8.92 -6.31
N PHE A 106 2.60 10.09 -6.72
CA PHE A 106 2.99 11.36 -6.13
C PHE A 106 2.63 11.43 -4.64
N MET A 107 1.44 10.98 -4.27
CA MET A 107 0.99 10.94 -2.88
C MET A 107 1.82 9.96 -2.04
N ALA A 108 2.12 8.78 -2.58
CA ALA A 108 2.99 7.81 -1.92
C ALA A 108 4.38 8.41 -1.62
N LYS A 109 4.94 9.12 -2.59
CA LYS A 109 6.24 9.78 -2.45
C LYS A 109 6.22 10.91 -1.41
N ALA A 110 5.11 11.66 -1.33
CA ALA A 110 4.92 12.74 -0.36
C ALA A 110 4.71 12.21 1.07
N VAL A 111 4.01 11.08 1.23
CA VAL A 111 3.67 10.50 2.54
C VAL A 111 4.77 9.61 3.10
N LYS A 112 5.56 8.94 2.24
CA LYS A 112 6.59 7.99 2.67
C LYS A 112 7.55 8.51 3.75
N PRO A 113 8.09 9.75 3.68
CA PRO A 113 8.95 10.29 4.74
C PRO A 113 8.25 10.40 6.09
N ILE A 114 6.93 10.61 6.10
CA ILE A 114 6.14 10.78 7.33
C ILE A 114 6.05 9.46 8.11
N LEU A 115 6.04 8.31 7.42
CA LEU A 115 5.97 6.99 8.07
C LEU A 115 7.15 6.71 9.00
N GLY A 116 8.28 7.34 8.77
CA GLY A 116 9.49 7.20 9.61
C GLY A 116 9.56 8.13 10.80
N LEU A 117 8.61 9.05 10.91
CA LEU A 117 8.61 10.06 11.98
C LEU A 117 7.82 9.58 13.19
N ALA A 118 8.36 9.80 14.39
CA ALA A 118 7.52 9.78 15.57
C ALA A 118 6.51 10.94 15.47
N PRO A 119 5.20 10.67 15.60
CA PRO A 119 4.20 11.72 15.45
C PRO A 119 4.43 12.79 16.53
N PRO A 120 4.49 14.08 16.13
CA PRO A 120 4.61 15.16 17.09
C PRO A 120 3.30 15.28 17.88
N ASP A 121 3.40 15.62 19.16
CA ASP A 121 2.24 15.89 20.01
C ASP A 121 1.65 17.28 19.70
N PRO A 122 0.46 17.37 19.10
CA PRO A 122 -0.16 18.66 18.75
C PRO A 122 -0.65 19.45 19.96
N THR A 123 -0.72 18.82 21.14
CA THR A 123 -1.16 19.47 22.38
C THR A 123 0.01 19.97 23.23
N SER A 124 1.22 19.60 22.86
CA SER A 124 2.43 19.95 23.60
C SER A 124 2.89 21.38 23.29
N LEU A 125 3.18 22.13 24.34
CA LEU A 125 3.85 23.44 24.25
C LEU A 125 5.39 23.33 24.26
N ASN A 126 5.93 22.11 24.22
CA ASN A 126 7.38 21.91 24.17
C ASN A 126 7.93 22.47 22.83
N PRO A 127 8.94 23.37 22.90
CA PRO A 127 9.53 23.97 21.69
C PRO A 127 10.00 22.93 20.65
N ALA A 128 10.50 21.78 21.08
CA ALA A 128 10.94 20.71 20.17
C ALA A 128 9.75 20.11 19.39
N GLU A 129 8.61 19.89 20.05
CA GLU A 129 7.40 19.39 19.39
C GLU A 129 6.80 20.44 18.46
N LEU A 130 6.80 21.71 18.84
CA LEU A 130 6.35 22.80 17.97
C LEU A 130 7.21 22.91 16.69
N VAL A 131 8.51 22.74 16.80
CA VAL A 131 9.42 22.72 15.64
C VAL A 131 9.13 21.51 14.74
N ARG A 132 8.85 20.32 15.31
CA ARG A 132 8.46 19.13 14.55
C ARG A 132 7.14 19.34 13.81
N LEU A 133 6.13 19.90 14.48
CA LEU A 133 4.84 20.26 13.87
C LEU A 133 5.02 21.27 12.75
N ALA A 134 5.82 22.32 12.95
CA ALA A 134 6.08 23.32 11.93
C ALA A 134 6.79 22.74 10.71
N ARG A 135 7.74 21.81 10.88
CA ARG A 135 8.38 21.10 9.77
C ARG A 135 7.39 20.23 9.02
N LEU A 136 6.59 19.43 9.71
CA LEU A 136 5.58 18.58 9.10
C LEU A 136 4.56 19.43 8.31
N ALA A 137 4.08 20.53 8.89
CA ALA A 137 3.16 21.45 8.22
C ALA A 137 3.79 22.07 6.96
N ARG A 138 5.04 22.52 7.05
CA ARG A 138 5.79 23.06 5.91
C ARG A 138 5.92 22.04 4.79
N ASP A 139 6.26 20.80 5.13
CA ASP A 139 6.49 19.74 4.15
C ASP A 139 5.17 19.34 3.47
N LEU A 140 4.06 19.28 4.21
CA LEU A 140 2.73 19.03 3.66
C LEU A 140 2.23 20.20 2.79
N LEU A 141 2.44 21.44 3.22
CA LEU A 141 2.06 22.62 2.42
C LEU A 141 2.93 22.73 1.16
N GLY A 142 4.17 22.28 1.23
CA GLY A 142 5.13 22.28 0.12
C GLY A 142 4.75 21.38 -1.06
N ILE A 143 3.81 20.42 -0.88
CA ILE A 143 3.34 19.57 -1.98
C ILE A 143 2.44 20.31 -3.00
N GLY A 144 2.05 21.53 -2.70
CA GLY A 144 1.17 22.35 -3.55
C GLY A 144 -0.33 22.14 -3.30
N SER A 145 -1.13 23.12 -3.62
CA SER A 145 -2.57 23.15 -3.28
C SER A 145 -3.38 21.99 -3.85
N GLN A 146 -3.14 21.62 -5.12
CA GLN A 146 -3.84 20.51 -5.76
C GLN A 146 -3.54 19.17 -5.08
N ASN A 147 -2.27 18.94 -4.75
CA ASN A 147 -1.85 17.71 -4.08
C ASN A 147 -2.30 17.69 -2.62
N LEU A 148 -2.32 18.82 -1.93
CA LEU A 148 -2.86 18.94 -0.58
C LEU A 148 -4.36 18.59 -0.57
N HIS A 149 -5.12 19.03 -1.57
CA HIS A 149 -6.53 18.65 -1.71
C HIS A 149 -6.69 17.13 -1.88
N THR A 150 -5.91 16.52 -2.79
CA THR A 150 -5.91 15.06 -2.97
C THR A 150 -5.48 14.33 -1.70
N PHE A 151 -4.49 14.85 -0.97
CA PHE A 151 -4.06 14.30 0.32
C PHE A 151 -5.19 14.31 1.36
N ILE A 152 -5.92 15.44 1.49
CA ILE A 152 -7.06 15.54 2.42
C ILE A 152 -8.16 14.55 2.04
N LYS A 153 -8.46 14.39 0.75
CA LYS A 153 -9.41 13.38 0.26
C LYS A 153 -8.98 11.97 0.68
N LEU A 154 -7.74 11.60 0.41
CA LEU A 154 -7.20 10.29 0.81
C LEU A 154 -7.30 10.05 2.32
N MET A 155 -7.05 11.06 3.14
CA MET A 155 -7.11 10.92 4.60
C MET A 155 -8.54 10.76 5.13
N THR A 156 -9.55 11.27 4.44
CA THR A 156 -10.91 11.40 4.98
C THR A 156 -11.97 10.59 4.24
N MET A 157 -11.80 10.36 2.94
CA MET A 157 -12.79 9.64 2.13
C MET A 157 -12.75 8.14 2.37
N SER A 158 -13.84 7.48 1.98
CA SER A 158 -13.83 6.04 1.82
C SER A 158 -13.10 5.63 0.53
N ALA A 159 -12.57 4.41 0.48
CA ALA A 159 -11.95 3.88 -0.72
C ALA A 159 -12.93 3.86 -1.91
N ALA A 160 -14.19 3.50 -1.65
CA ALA A 160 -15.22 3.46 -2.67
C ALA A 160 -15.50 4.86 -3.24
N ASP A 161 -15.76 5.85 -2.38
CA ASP A 161 -16.07 7.22 -2.82
C ASP A 161 -14.88 7.85 -3.56
N PHE A 162 -13.65 7.58 -3.10
CA PHE A 162 -12.45 8.05 -3.77
C PHE A 162 -12.28 7.42 -5.16
N LEU A 163 -12.54 6.12 -5.31
CA LEU A 163 -12.46 5.43 -6.59
C LEU A 163 -13.61 5.81 -7.54
N ASP A 164 -14.79 6.15 -7.00
CA ASP A 164 -15.94 6.64 -7.79
C ASP A 164 -15.65 7.98 -8.51
N GLU A 165 -14.74 8.79 -7.97
CA GLU A 165 -14.30 10.03 -8.66
C GLU A 165 -13.46 9.75 -9.91
N TRP A 166 -12.80 8.60 -9.97
CA TRP A 166 -11.87 8.23 -11.04
C TRP A 166 -12.47 7.28 -12.07
N PHE A 167 -13.24 6.28 -11.62
CA PHE A 167 -13.64 5.13 -12.41
C PHE A 167 -15.15 4.91 -12.38
N GLU A 168 -15.68 4.36 -13.49
CA GLU A 168 -17.09 3.98 -13.61
C GLU A 168 -17.29 2.44 -13.55
N ASN A 169 -16.27 1.65 -13.90
CA ASN A 169 -16.37 0.20 -13.97
C ASN A 169 -16.35 -0.42 -12.56
N GLU A 170 -17.43 -1.04 -12.15
CA GLU A 170 -17.58 -1.66 -10.82
C GLU A 170 -16.55 -2.76 -10.53
N PRO A 171 -16.27 -3.72 -11.44
CA PRO A 171 -15.22 -4.71 -11.24
C PRO A 171 -13.83 -4.10 -10.98
N LEU A 172 -13.47 -3.03 -11.69
CA LEU A 172 -12.19 -2.33 -11.48
C LEU A 172 -12.15 -1.70 -10.10
N LYS A 173 -13.19 -0.96 -9.73
CA LYS A 173 -13.30 -0.31 -8.40
C LYS A 173 -13.30 -1.35 -7.28
N ALA A 174 -14.05 -2.44 -7.42
CA ALA A 174 -14.09 -3.53 -6.43
C ALA A 174 -12.71 -4.15 -6.21
N THR A 175 -12.00 -4.46 -7.30
CA THR A 175 -10.64 -5.02 -7.22
C THR A 175 -9.66 -4.05 -6.56
N MET A 176 -9.73 -2.77 -6.89
CA MET A 176 -8.84 -1.76 -6.31
C MET A 176 -9.18 -1.47 -4.84
N SER A 177 -10.48 -1.42 -4.50
CA SER A 177 -10.94 -1.15 -3.13
C SER A 177 -10.52 -2.22 -2.12
N ALA A 178 -10.24 -3.45 -2.56
CA ALA A 178 -9.69 -4.50 -1.70
C ALA A 178 -8.40 -4.05 -0.99
N SER A 179 -7.58 -3.25 -1.65
CA SER A 179 -6.38 -2.65 -1.05
C SER A 179 -6.70 -1.61 0.03
N GLY A 180 -7.91 -1.06 0.05
CA GLY A 180 -8.35 -0.05 1.02
C GLY A 180 -8.81 -0.63 2.37
N ILE A 181 -8.90 -1.95 2.50
CA ILE A 181 -9.38 -2.60 3.72
C ILE A 181 -8.33 -3.51 4.38
N ILE A 182 -7.14 -3.59 3.82
CA ILE A 182 -6.07 -4.45 4.35
C ILE A 182 -5.63 -3.95 5.73
N GLY A 183 -5.66 -4.87 6.71
CA GLY A 183 -5.27 -4.58 8.09
C GLY A 183 -6.25 -3.72 8.87
N THR A 184 -7.48 -3.55 8.39
CA THR A 184 -8.54 -2.80 9.08
C THR A 184 -9.75 -3.67 9.37
N PHE A 185 -10.58 -3.27 10.35
CA PHE A 185 -11.91 -3.83 10.57
C PHE A 185 -13.00 -3.00 9.87
N LEU A 186 -12.64 -2.27 8.83
CA LEU A 186 -13.51 -1.36 8.09
C LEU A 186 -13.85 -1.95 6.73
N GLY A 187 -15.02 -1.57 6.20
CA GLY A 187 -15.39 -1.86 4.82
C GLY A 187 -14.92 -0.76 3.85
N PRO A 188 -14.93 -1.02 2.53
CA PRO A 188 -14.43 -0.08 1.53
C PRO A 188 -15.23 1.24 1.46
N ARG A 189 -16.42 1.31 2.07
CA ARG A 189 -17.25 2.52 2.19
C ARG A 189 -17.07 3.25 3.52
N SER A 190 -16.18 2.79 4.38
CA SER A 190 -15.90 3.46 5.65
C SER A 190 -14.93 4.63 5.44
N PRO A 191 -15.13 5.79 6.09
CA PRO A 191 -14.23 6.93 6.02
C PRO A 191 -12.78 6.56 6.39
N GLY A 192 -11.81 7.18 5.74
CA GLY A 192 -10.38 6.95 5.96
C GLY A 192 -9.80 5.73 5.23
N THR A 193 -10.64 4.87 4.61
CA THR A 193 -10.13 3.70 3.89
C THR A 193 -9.44 4.04 2.57
N ALA A 194 -9.66 5.24 2.01
CA ALA A 194 -8.91 5.74 0.86
C ALA A 194 -7.41 5.89 1.17
N TYR A 195 -7.04 6.26 2.39
CA TYR A 195 -5.63 6.28 2.79
C TYR A 195 -4.97 4.89 2.75
N VAL A 196 -5.72 3.86 3.09
CA VAL A 196 -5.21 2.48 3.07
C VAL A 196 -4.89 2.03 1.63
N LEU A 197 -5.60 2.53 0.61
CA LEU A 197 -5.24 2.30 -0.81
C LEU A 197 -3.81 2.74 -1.10
N LEU A 198 -3.36 3.84 -0.49
CA LEU A 198 -2.07 4.43 -0.76
C LEU A 198 -0.90 3.53 -0.33
N HIS A 199 -1.07 2.68 0.70
CA HIS A 199 0.02 1.86 1.21
C HIS A 199 0.60 0.88 0.17
N HIS A 200 -0.21 0.41 -0.78
CA HIS A 200 0.27 -0.43 -1.88
C HIS A 200 1.18 0.31 -2.86
N TYR A 201 1.06 1.63 -2.92
CA TYR A 201 1.92 2.47 -3.76
C TYR A 201 3.18 2.95 -3.03
N MET A 202 3.28 2.74 -1.71
CA MET A 202 4.43 3.16 -0.92
C MET A 202 5.59 2.15 -0.93
N GLY A 203 5.37 0.95 -1.46
CA GLY A 203 6.39 -0.08 -1.58
C GLY A 203 7.52 0.38 -2.50
N GLU A 204 8.72 0.49 -1.96
CA GLU A 204 9.90 0.87 -2.73
C GLU A 204 11.10 0.01 -2.33
N ILE A 205 11.77 -0.53 -3.34
CA ILE A 205 13.06 -1.18 -3.21
C ILE A 205 13.96 -0.62 -4.33
N ASP A 206 15.13 -0.10 -3.96
CA ASP A 206 16.11 0.47 -4.87
C ASP A 206 15.55 1.56 -5.81
N GLY A 207 14.65 2.40 -5.29
CA GLY A 207 14.01 3.47 -6.04
C GLY A 207 12.83 3.04 -6.91
N VAL A 208 12.48 1.76 -6.93
CA VAL A 208 11.34 1.23 -7.69
C VAL A 208 10.13 1.09 -6.78
N PHE A 209 9.10 1.90 -7.05
CA PHE A 209 7.83 1.87 -6.33
C PHE A 209 6.88 0.88 -6.97
N ARG A 210 6.54 -0.19 -6.25
CA ARG A 210 5.57 -1.21 -6.67
C ARG A 210 5.19 -2.12 -5.51
N ALA A 211 4.27 -3.05 -5.76
CA ALA A 211 4.00 -4.14 -4.83
C ALA A 211 5.04 -5.26 -5.00
N TRP A 212 5.50 -5.81 -3.90
CA TRP A 212 6.48 -6.88 -3.82
C TRP A 212 5.88 -8.09 -3.11
N GLY A 213 6.18 -9.28 -3.60
CA GLY A 213 5.92 -10.54 -2.92
C GLY A 213 7.20 -11.12 -2.29
N PHE A 214 7.08 -12.20 -1.55
CA PHE A 214 8.20 -12.89 -0.91
C PHE A 214 7.93 -14.41 -0.78
#